data_f7a1ae3d1b0a67f5b1a22aac281685f0
#
_entry.id   f7a1ae3d1b0a67f5b1a22aac281685f0
#
_cell.length_a   1.000
_cell.length_b   1.000
_cell.length_c   1.000
_cell.angle_alpha   90.00
_cell.angle_beta   90.00
_cell.angle_gamma   90.00
#
_symmetry.space_group_name_H-M   'P 1'
#
loop_
_entity.id
_entity.type
_entity.pdbx_description
1 polymer ?
#
loop_
_entity_poly.entity_id
_entity_poly.type
_entity_poly.pdbx_seq_one_letter_code
_entity_poly.pdbx_strand_id
1 'polypeptide(L)'
;MTIENFTGVYREYHDIKKTKIKSEVFMANGKKEGIYKKYYDDGQLKSEVNYIDGKRNGIYKSYHENEKLWEEVNYIYGNKNGNYKEYYVNGQLLQEVNYIDGKMTGICKSYWSNGQLHDEIDYIDGKENGICKSYWSNGKLWEEVNYIDGIEQ
;
A
#
# COMPACT_ATOMS: atom_id res chain seq x y z
N MET A 1 -3.51 -4.27 -32.71
CA MET A 1 -4.50 -4.95 -31.88
C MET A 1 -4.83 -3.98 -30.76
N THR A 2 -6.00 -3.40 -30.78
CA THR A 2 -6.45 -2.48 -29.70
C THR A 2 -6.77 -3.31 -28.46
N ILE A 3 -6.36 -2.84 -27.30
CA ILE A 3 -6.54 -3.56 -26.00
C ILE A 3 -8.03 -3.69 -25.62
N GLU A 4 -8.90 -2.90 -26.27
CA GLU A 4 -10.31 -2.70 -25.92
C GLU A 4 -11.19 -4.00 -25.88
N ASN A 5 -10.79 -5.07 -26.58
CA ASN A 5 -11.55 -6.34 -26.59
C ASN A 5 -10.66 -7.57 -26.34
N PHE A 6 -9.44 -7.36 -25.79
CA PHE A 6 -8.51 -8.46 -25.56
C PHE A 6 -8.95 -9.30 -24.37
N THR A 7 -9.01 -10.62 -24.56
CA THR A 7 -9.20 -11.62 -23.50
C THR A 7 -8.05 -12.61 -23.55
N GLY A 8 -7.34 -12.75 -22.43
CA GLY A 8 -6.18 -13.62 -22.30
C GLY A 8 -5.13 -13.09 -21.34
N VAL A 9 -4.02 -13.81 -21.21
CA VAL A 9 -2.91 -13.36 -20.37
C VAL A 9 -2.13 -12.24 -21.06
N TYR A 10 -2.08 -11.09 -20.40
CA TYR A 10 -1.29 -9.94 -20.84
C TYR A 10 -0.01 -9.87 -20.02
N ARG A 11 1.14 -9.69 -20.70
CA ARG A 11 2.47 -9.54 -20.08
C ARG A 11 3.21 -8.34 -20.60
N GLU A 12 3.85 -7.62 -19.70
CA GLU A 12 4.88 -6.64 -19.99
C GLU A 12 6.25 -7.22 -19.64
N TYR A 13 7.29 -6.74 -20.30
CA TYR A 13 8.64 -7.24 -20.12
C TYR A 13 9.61 -6.10 -19.81
N HIS A 14 10.65 -6.38 -19.03
CA HIS A 14 11.74 -5.44 -18.76
C HIS A 14 12.65 -5.27 -19.98
N ASP A 15 12.76 -6.30 -20.81
CA ASP A 15 13.67 -6.36 -21.95
C ASP A 15 12.94 -6.54 -23.28
N ILE A 16 13.57 -6.06 -24.36
CA ILE A 16 13.04 -6.16 -25.74
C ILE A 16 12.95 -7.64 -26.19
N LYS A 17 13.84 -8.50 -25.69
CA LYS A 17 13.85 -9.94 -26.04
C LYS A 17 12.72 -10.72 -25.38
N LYS A 18 11.95 -10.09 -24.49
CA LYS A 18 10.82 -10.68 -23.73
C LYS A 18 11.21 -11.89 -22.91
N THR A 19 12.39 -11.84 -22.29
CA THR A 19 12.90 -12.92 -21.44
C THR A 19 12.61 -12.67 -19.96
N LYS A 20 12.44 -11.39 -19.55
CA LYS A 20 12.21 -10.98 -18.18
C LYS A 20 10.84 -10.34 -18.04
N ILE A 21 9.89 -11.03 -17.41
CA ILE A 21 8.54 -10.52 -17.17
C ILE A 21 8.60 -9.37 -16.17
N LYS A 22 8.01 -8.23 -16.53
CA LYS A 22 7.84 -7.05 -15.68
C LYS A 22 6.48 -7.09 -14.96
N SER A 23 5.44 -7.49 -15.67
CA SER A 23 4.12 -7.69 -15.09
C SER A 23 3.30 -8.70 -15.87
N GLU A 24 2.35 -9.35 -15.18
CA GLU A 24 1.36 -10.22 -15.82
C GLU A 24 -0.01 -10.10 -15.16
N VAL A 25 -1.05 -10.23 -15.98
CA VAL A 25 -2.44 -10.27 -15.55
C VAL A 25 -3.31 -10.95 -16.60
N PHE A 26 -4.39 -11.58 -16.18
CA PHE A 26 -5.44 -11.97 -17.11
C PHE A 26 -6.29 -10.75 -17.47
N MET A 27 -6.61 -10.59 -18.75
CA MET A 27 -7.50 -9.55 -19.26
C MET A 27 -8.80 -10.20 -19.73
N ALA A 28 -9.94 -9.63 -19.35
CA ALA A 28 -11.25 -10.00 -19.85
C ALA A 28 -11.89 -8.75 -20.50
N ASN A 29 -12.19 -8.82 -21.81
CA ASN A 29 -12.76 -7.70 -22.55
C ASN A 29 -12.00 -6.37 -22.34
N GLY A 30 -10.67 -6.41 -22.40
CA GLY A 30 -9.81 -5.23 -22.23
C GLY A 30 -9.63 -4.75 -20.79
N LYS A 31 -10.25 -5.40 -19.80
CA LYS A 31 -10.11 -5.06 -18.37
C LYS A 31 -9.27 -6.09 -17.62
N LYS A 32 -8.54 -5.66 -16.62
CA LYS A 32 -7.80 -6.56 -15.71
C LYS A 32 -8.79 -7.41 -14.91
N GLU A 33 -8.53 -8.72 -14.84
CA GLU A 33 -9.33 -9.68 -14.11
C GLU A 33 -8.43 -10.70 -13.41
N GLY A 34 -8.70 -11.03 -12.14
CA GLY A 34 -7.85 -11.95 -11.37
C GLY A 34 -6.54 -11.30 -10.88
N ILE A 35 -5.56 -12.12 -10.55
CA ILE A 35 -4.34 -11.68 -9.90
C ILE A 35 -3.41 -10.95 -10.89
N TYR A 36 -3.11 -9.69 -10.60
CA TYR A 36 -2.07 -8.90 -11.25
C TYR A 36 -0.78 -8.99 -10.46
N LYS A 37 0.29 -9.40 -11.10
CA LYS A 37 1.62 -9.49 -10.49
C LYS A 37 2.59 -8.55 -11.19
N LYS A 38 3.49 -7.95 -10.40
CA LYS A 38 4.67 -7.23 -10.88
C LYS A 38 5.93 -7.89 -10.35
N TYR A 39 7.00 -7.80 -11.12
CA TYR A 39 8.29 -8.39 -10.78
C TYR A 39 9.41 -7.36 -10.87
N TYR A 40 10.44 -7.54 -10.08
CA TYR A 40 11.72 -6.88 -10.23
C TYR A 40 12.45 -7.40 -11.47
N ASP A 41 13.54 -6.74 -11.88
CA ASP A 41 14.32 -7.12 -13.07
C ASP A 41 15.06 -8.46 -12.92
N ASP A 42 15.30 -8.89 -11.69
CA ASP A 42 15.84 -10.20 -11.33
C ASP A 42 14.79 -11.34 -11.31
N GLY A 43 13.51 -11.00 -11.49
CA GLY A 43 12.37 -11.93 -11.52
C GLY A 43 11.70 -12.15 -10.17
N GLN A 44 12.16 -11.54 -9.08
CA GLN A 44 11.50 -11.62 -7.78
C GLN A 44 10.16 -10.88 -7.81
N LEU A 45 9.19 -11.36 -7.02
CA LEU A 45 7.87 -10.74 -6.92
C LEU A 45 8.00 -9.36 -6.25
N LYS A 46 7.56 -8.31 -6.97
CA LYS A 46 7.54 -6.93 -6.47
C LYS A 46 6.20 -6.57 -5.83
N SER A 47 5.09 -7.01 -6.44
CA SER A 47 3.76 -6.78 -5.88
C SER A 47 2.71 -7.67 -6.52
N GLU A 48 1.63 -7.90 -5.77
CA GLU A 48 0.44 -8.59 -6.28
C GLU A 48 -0.85 -7.98 -5.73
N VAL A 49 -1.92 -8.05 -6.52
CA VAL A 49 -3.27 -7.67 -6.11
C VAL A 49 -4.28 -8.32 -7.04
N ASN A 50 -5.45 -8.66 -6.52
CA ASN A 50 -6.55 -9.12 -7.34
C ASN A 50 -7.30 -7.95 -7.99
N TYR A 51 -7.79 -8.16 -9.22
CA TYR A 51 -8.65 -7.25 -9.97
C TYR A 51 -9.98 -7.90 -10.28
N ILE A 52 -11.04 -7.13 -10.20
CA ILE A 52 -12.38 -7.47 -10.66
C ILE A 52 -12.86 -6.30 -11.52
N ASP A 53 -13.24 -6.58 -12.77
CA ASP A 53 -13.72 -5.56 -13.74
C ASP A 53 -12.78 -4.33 -13.86
N GLY A 54 -11.47 -4.56 -13.86
CA GLY A 54 -10.45 -3.53 -13.99
C GLY A 54 -10.14 -2.73 -12.72
N LYS A 55 -10.79 -3.04 -11.58
CA LYS A 55 -10.58 -2.38 -10.28
C LYS A 55 -9.89 -3.34 -9.30
N ARG A 56 -8.95 -2.80 -8.50
CA ARG A 56 -8.33 -3.57 -7.40
C ARG A 56 -9.41 -4.05 -6.43
N ASN A 57 -9.37 -5.34 -6.06
CA ASN A 57 -10.32 -5.92 -5.13
C ASN A 57 -9.67 -7.07 -4.36
N GLY A 58 -9.54 -6.94 -3.04
CA GLY A 58 -8.80 -7.86 -2.18
C GLY A 58 -7.45 -7.31 -1.73
N ILE A 59 -6.64 -8.17 -1.13
CA ILE A 59 -5.38 -7.78 -0.51
C ILE A 59 -4.33 -7.45 -1.58
N TYR A 60 -3.79 -6.24 -1.52
CA TYR A 60 -2.56 -5.83 -2.19
C TYR A 60 -1.38 -6.12 -1.27
N LYS A 61 -0.33 -6.71 -1.81
CA LYS A 61 0.97 -6.85 -1.16
C LYS A 61 2.08 -6.35 -2.06
N SER A 62 3.06 -5.68 -1.49
CA SER A 62 4.31 -5.38 -2.16
C SER A 62 5.50 -5.80 -1.29
N TYR A 63 6.64 -5.98 -1.94
CA TYR A 63 7.83 -6.55 -1.32
C TYR A 63 9.04 -5.69 -1.65
N HIS A 64 9.99 -5.61 -0.73
CA HIS A 64 11.33 -5.09 -0.97
C HIS A 64 12.15 -6.06 -1.86
N GLU A 65 13.27 -5.59 -2.40
CA GLU A 65 14.20 -6.44 -3.18
C GLU A 65 14.79 -7.62 -2.37
N ASN A 66 14.74 -7.58 -1.05
CA ASN A 66 15.12 -8.69 -0.17
C ASN A 66 13.94 -9.64 0.17
N GLU A 67 12.87 -9.60 -0.62
CA GLU A 67 11.64 -10.39 -0.49
C GLU A 67 10.82 -10.15 0.79
N LYS A 68 11.25 -9.27 1.69
CA LYS A 68 10.45 -8.90 2.85
C LYS A 68 9.26 -8.05 2.45
N LEU A 69 8.14 -8.22 3.14
CA LEU A 69 6.93 -7.42 2.93
C LEU A 69 7.27 -5.94 3.12
N TRP A 70 6.86 -5.11 2.15
CA TRP A 70 6.95 -3.66 2.22
C TRP A 70 5.62 -3.04 2.59
N GLU A 71 4.53 -3.44 1.90
CA GLU A 71 3.20 -2.84 2.09
C GLU A 71 2.12 -3.92 2.00
N GLU A 72 1.12 -3.83 2.86
CA GLU A 72 -0.10 -4.63 2.79
C GLU A 72 -1.32 -3.74 3.02
N VAL A 73 -2.32 -3.85 2.14
CA VAL A 73 -3.60 -3.17 2.31
C VAL A 73 -4.71 -3.90 1.56
N ASN A 74 -5.92 -3.88 2.08
CA ASN A 74 -7.07 -4.39 1.35
C ASN A 74 -7.70 -3.30 0.46
N TYR A 75 -8.20 -3.72 -0.71
CA TYR A 75 -8.97 -2.88 -1.64
C TYR A 75 -10.37 -3.43 -1.82
N ILE A 76 -11.35 -2.54 -1.86
CA ILE A 76 -12.74 -2.83 -2.26
C ILE A 76 -13.07 -1.89 -3.42
N TYR A 77 -13.34 -2.45 -4.59
CA TYR A 77 -13.68 -1.71 -5.83
C TYR A 77 -12.73 -0.55 -6.17
N GLY A 78 -11.44 -0.71 -5.89
CA GLY A 78 -10.39 0.26 -6.21
C GLY A 78 -10.00 1.21 -5.08
N ASN A 79 -10.75 1.27 -3.99
CA ASN A 79 -10.47 2.09 -2.82
C ASN A 79 -9.78 1.26 -1.73
N LYS A 80 -8.80 1.86 -1.03
CA LYS A 80 -8.23 1.25 0.19
C LYS A 80 -9.33 1.09 1.24
N ASN A 81 -9.43 -0.09 1.86
CA ASN A 81 -10.45 -0.38 2.86
C ASN A 81 -9.92 -1.41 3.88
N GLY A 82 -9.92 -1.08 5.16
CA GLY A 82 -9.32 -1.88 6.22
C GLY A 82 -7.88 -1.47 6.54
N ASN A 83 -7.17 -2.32 7.28
CA ASN A 83 -5.83 -2.04 7.76
C ASN A 83 -4.83 -1.90 6.62
N TYR A 84 -4.09 -0.79 6.64
CA TYR A 84 -2.87 -0.54 5.90
C TYR A 84 -1.69 -0.79 6.83
N LYS A 85 -0.67 -1.48 6.34
CA LYS A 85 0.61 -1.65 7.02
C LYS A 85 1.75 -1.45 6.05
N GLU A 86 2.78 -0.75 6.50
CA GLU A 86 4.03 -0.55 5.78
C GLU A 86 5.21 -0.95 6.66
N TYR A 87 6.25 -1.50 6.05
CA TYR A 87 7.38 -2.07 6.77
C TYR A 87 8.72 -1.55 6.23
N TYR A 88 9.65 -1.33 7.11
CA TYR A 88 11.04 -1.08 6.75
C TYR A 88 11.68 -2.29 6.04
N VAL A 89 12.78 -2.04 5.34
CA VAL A 89 13.58 -3.10 4.68
C VAL A 89 14.12 -4.15 5.66
N ASN A 90 14.28 -3.81 6.94
CA ASN A 90 14.63 -4.76 8.00
C ASN A 90 13.45 -5.65 8.44
N GLY A 91 12.21 -5.32 8.00
CA GLY A 91 10.97 -6.03 8.30
C GLY A 91 10.22 -5.51 9.54
N GLN A 92 10.72 -4.47 10.20
CA GLN A 92 9.98 -3.82 11.29
C GLN A 92 8.86 -2.95 10.73
N LEU A 93 7.77 -2.83 11.50
CA LEU A 93 6.63 -1.98 11.14
C LEU A 93 7.09 -0.52 11.05
N LEU A 94 6.79 0.14 9.93
CA LEU A 94 7.00 1.57 9.70
C LEU A 94 5.75 2.35 10.05
N GLN A 95 4.58 1.89 9.56
CA GLN A 95 3.32 2.58 9.74
C GLN A 95 2.14 1.60 9.73
N GLU A 96 1.11 1.91 10.51
CA GLU A 96 -0.19 1.28 10.41
C GLU A 96 -1.32 2.31 10.56
N VAL A 97 -2.37 2.14 9.76
CA VAL A 97 -3.58 2.98 9.81
C VAL A 97 -4.75 2.22 9.19
N ASN A 98 -5.96 2.53 9.59
CA ASN A 98 -7.16 1.98 8.96
C ASN A 98 -7.69 2.92 7.88
N TYR A 99 -8.24 2.35 6.80
CA TYR A 99 -8.92 3.06 5.72
C TYR A 99 -10.38 2.64 5.63
N ILE A 100 -11.25 3.60 5.36
CA ILE A 100 -12.63 3.38 4.94
C ILE A 100 -12.84 4.18 3.65
N ASP A 101 -13.21 3.50 2.57
CA ASP A 101 -13.46 4.10 1.24
C ASP A 101 -12.33 5.03 0.74
N GLY A 102 -11.08 4.64 1.01
CA GLY A 102 -9.88 5.37 0.58
C GLY A 102 -9.45 6.50 1.50
N LYS A 103 -10.16 6.75 2.61
CA LYS A 103 -9.82 7.77 3.60
C LYS A 103 -9.25 7.13 4.87
N MET A 104 -8.20 7.74 5.44
CA MET A 104 -7.66 7.35 6.74
C MET A 104 -8.71 7.58 7.83
N THR A 105 -8.83 6.65 8.78
CA THR A 105 -9.74 6.73 9.92
C THR A 105 -9.14 6.07 11.15
N GLY A 106 -9.41 6.65 12.32
CA GLY A 106 -8.84 6.19 13.59
C GLY A 106 -7.35 6.48 13.71
N ILE A 107 -6.70 5.84 14.66
CA ILE A 107 -5.33 6.13 15.01
C ILE A 107 -4.36 5.58 13.97
N CYS A 108 -3.60 6.48 13.35
CA CYS A 108 -2.40 6.19 12.58
C CYS A 108 -1.20 6.15 13.52
N LYS A 109 -0.42 5.09 13.45
CA LYS A 109 0.85 4.97 14.18
C LYS A 109 1.99 4.83 13.20
N SER A 110 3.05 5.60 13.40
CA SER A 110 4.33 5.40 12.74
C SER A 110 5.40 5.01 13.76
N TYR A 111 6.43 4.34 13.29
CA TYR A 111 7.47 3.79 14.15
C TYR A 111 8.86 4.09 13.58
N TRP A 112 9.80 4.35 14.44
CA TRP A 112 11.23 4.40 14.09
C TRP A 112 11.74 3.02 13.64
N SER A 113 12.82 3.00 12.89
CA SER A 113 13.44 1.73 12.43
C SER A 113 14.00 0.84 13.57
N ASN A 114 14.02 1.34 14.80
CA ASN A 114 14.31 0.56 16.02
C ASN A 114 13.04 0.00 16.67
N GLY A 115 11.85 0.22 16.09
CA GLY A 115 10.55 -0.27 16.55
C GLY A 115 9.87 0.61 17.60
N GLN A 116 10.49 1.72 18.03
CA GLN A 116 9.83 2.65 18.93
C GLN A 116 8.81 3.53 18.20
N LEU A 117 7.72 3.89 18.88
CA LEU A 117 6.69 4.79 18.34
C LEU A 117 7.34 6.13 17.94
N HIS A 118 7.01 6.58 16.72
CA HIS A 118 7.39 7.89 16.20
C HIS A 118 6.21 8.85 16.30
N ASP A 119 5.07 8.51 15.66
CA ASP A 119 3.88 9.35 15.71
C ASP A 119 2.64 8.54 16.08
N GLU A 120 1.71 9.21 16.75
CA GLU A 120 0.35 8.76 16.99
C GLU A 120 -0.58 9.91 16.62
N ILE A 121 -1.37 9.72 15.55
CA ILE A 121 -2.22 10.75 14.95
C ILE A 121 -3.61 10.17 14.75
N ASP A 122 -4.65 10.83 15.25
CA ASP A 122 -6.03 10.39 14.97
C ASP A 122 -6.55 11.02 13.68
N TYR A 123 -7.27 10.24 12.87
CA TYR A 123 -7.85 10.65 11.61
C TYR A 123 -9.37 10.42 11.58
N ILE A 124 -10.08 11.46 11.15
CA ILE A 124 -11.51 11.37 10.83
C ILE A 124 -11.68 11.80 9.37
N ASP A 125 -12.23 10.93 8.52
CA ASP A 125 -12.46 11.21 7.09
C ASP A 125 -11.20 11.68 6.32
N GLY A 126 -10.02 11.22 6.72
CA GLY A 126 -8.73 11.54 6.09
C GLY A 126 -8.10 12.85 6.56
N LYS A 127 -8.66 13.48 7.59
CA LYS A 127 -8.12 14.68 8.23
C LYS A 127 -7.64 14.37 9.64
N GLU A 128 -6.55 15.00 10.06
CA GLU A 128 -6.06 14.95 11.44
C GLU A 128 -7.10 15.55 12.40
N ASN A 129 -7.35 14.84 13.51
CA ASN A 129 -8.35 15.25 14.48
C ASN A 129 -7.95 14.77 15.88
N GLY A 130 -8.08 15.63 16.88
CA GLY A 130 -7.66 15.32 18.25
C GLY A 130 -6.18 15.54 18.50
N ILE A 131 -5.66 14.91 19.55
CA ILE A 131 -4.28 15.08 20.01
C ILE A 131 -3.35 14.18 19.19
N CYS A 132 -2.43 14.83 18.45
CA CYS A 132 -1.33 14.18 17.75
C CYS A 132 -0.07 14.25 18.61
N LYS A 133 0.65 13.15 18.69
CA LYS A 133 1.87 13.01 19.49
C LYS A 133 3.03 12.54 18.64
N SER A 134 4.18 13.18 18.80
CA SER A 134 5.44 12.77 18.18
C SER A 134 6.49 12.46 19.24
N TYR A 135 7.31 11.46 18.97
CA TYR A 135 8.30 10.94 19.91
C TYR A 135 9.69 10.84 19.28
N TRP A 136 10.71 11.14 20.03
CA TRP A 136 12.08 10.85 19.67
C TRP A 136 12.35 9.35 19.58
N SER A 137 13.39 8.96 18.85
CA SER A 137 13.81 7.56 18.71
C SER A 137 14.23 6.87 20.03
N ASN A 138 14.34 7.61 21.13
CA ASN A 138 14.54 7.11 22.49
C ASN A 138 13.23 6.97 23.28
N GLY A 139 12.07 7.18 22.64
CA GLY A 139 10.72 7.05 23.22
C GLY A 139 10.26 8.25 24.05
N LYS A 140 11.04 9.32 24.16
CA LYS A 140 10.59 10.54 24.86
C LYS A 140 9.66 11.34 23.97
N LEU A 141 8.59 11.89 24.54
CA LEU A 141 7.69 12.80 23.85
C LEU A 141 8.49 14.02 23.34
N TRP A 142 8.35 14.30 22.05
CA TRP A 142 8.91 15.46 21.40
C TRP A 142 7.90 16.60 21.31
N GLU A 143 6.69 16.27 20.82
CA GLU A 143 5.66 17.24 20.53
C GLU A 143 4.26 16.67 20.75
N GLU A 144 3.35 17.53 21.18
CA GLU A 144 1.91 17.23 21.28
C GLU A 144 1.14 18.41 20.73
N VAL A 145 0.31 18.17 19.70
CA VAL A 145 -0.46 19.21 19.01
C VAL A 145 -1.90 18.74 18.89
N ASN A 146 -2.86 19.65 19.08
CA ASN A 146 -4.27 19.34 18.88
C ASN A 146 -4.73 19.80 17.49
N TYR A 147 -5.46 18.96 16.78
CA TYR A 147 -6.04 19.27 15.47
C TYR A 147 -7.54 19.16 15.49
N ILE A 148 -8.21 20.03 14.74
CA ILE A 148 -9.64 19.92 14.43
C ILE A 148 -9.79 20.09 12.92
N ASP A 149 -10.33 19.06 12.24
CA ASP A 149 -10.52 19.03 10.77
C ASP A 149 -9.24 19.32 9.98
N GLY A 150 -8.07 18.92 10.50
CA GLY A 150 -6.75 19.11 9.88
C GLY A 150 -6.15 20.51 10.11
N ILE A 151 -6.71 21.28 11.02
CA ILE A 151 -6.21 22.62 11.40
C ILE A 151 -5.67 22.57 12.84
N GLU A 152 -4.42 22.96 13.02
CA GLU A 152 -3.76 23.08 14.31
C GLU A 152 -4.48 24.13 15.18
N GLN A 153 -4.62 23.82 16.50
CA GLN A 153 -5.32 24.66 17.48
C GLN A 153 -4.36 25.33 18.46
#